data_31c46f9c649ca6f0b6597e1fe4b13740
#
_entry.id   31c46f9c649ca6f0b6597e1fe4b13740
#
_cell.length_a   1.000
_cell.length_b   1.000
_cell.length_c   1.000
_cell.angle_alpha   90.00
_cell.angle_beta   90.00
_cell.angle_gamma   90.00
#
_symmetry.space_group_name_H-M   'P 1'
#
loop_
_entity.id
_entity.type
_entity.pdbx_description
1 polymer ?
#
loop_
_entity_poly.entity_id
_entity_poly.type
_entity_poly.pdbx_seq_one_letter_code
_entity_poly.pdbx_strand_id
1 'polypeptide(L)'
;MAKYKRQKVKRYRRSFYSRGTRIKKGIGIVVLVLAVLGAAWLAAPHVLDWATHTWYTVVKNRDLEAESASRAAASSEAAASSAVQEAASSQPEPEQPKELDGKAITGGSWAAVDVSALADDASIRAAAQQLKAQGADYGLVTLKDADGSIHYASQVAAASGSIAGTTVDPARIAAIFREEGIIPAAQLAAFTDPVSGYTDRSMAVHYSGTQLWLDNVSAKAGGKSWLDPSAASAVQYVGDLIEELHGMGFEQVVLTGVQFPNIITRKQEFAAAGGKSQEGRAALLAADISTWQARFDGSVVLWLSYPAQQCTDASDALGAPAVSLGMHNLIVTADTLDAAARGQLQQSAAEAGVQNVVICSTESFQ
;
A
#
# COMPACT_ATOMS: atom_id res chain seq x y z
N MET A 1 -83.64 -11.85 -31.93
CA MET A 1 -83.00 -12.36 -30.70
C MET A 1 -81.85 -11.44 -30.32
N ALA A 2 -82.00 -10.59 -29.32
CA ALA A 2 -80.98 -9.62 -28.88
C ALA A 2 -80.04 -10.24 -27.84
N LYS A 3 -78.72 -10.28 -28.10
CA LYS A 3 -77.71 -10.75 -27.18
C LYS A 3 -77.40 -9.68 -26.12
N TYR A 4 -77.77 -9.91 -24.87
CA TYR A 4 -77.40 -9.11 -23.70
C TYR A 4 -75.92 -9.26 -23.40
N LYS A 5 -75.10 -8.20 -23.45
CA LYS A 5 -73.72 -8.17 -22.98
C LYS A 5 -73.71 -7.96 -21.45
N ARG A 6 -73.22 -8.94 -20.70
CA ARG A 6 -72.98 -8.83 -19.25
C ARG A 6 -71.88 -7.81 -19.01
N GLN A 7 -72.15 -6.72 -18.27
CA GLN A 7 -71.14 -5.77 -17.79
C GLN A 7 -70.41 -6.40 -16.60
N LYS A 8 -69.06 -6.41 -16.64
CA LYS A 8 -68.19 -6.83 -15.52
C LYS A 8 -68.18 -5.71 -14.46
N VAL A 9 -68.73 -5.99 -13.28
CA VAL A 9 -68.66 -5.10 -12.12
C VAL A 9 -67.27 -5.15 -11.52
N LYS A 10 -66.50 -4.08 -11.55
CA LYS A 10 -65.21 -3.98 -10.83
C LYS A 10 -65.47 -3.88 -9.33
N ARG A 11 -65.16 -4.91 -8.57
CA ARG A 11 -65.21 -4.89 -7.10
C ARG A 11 -64.04 -4.02 -6.61
N TYR A 12 -64.33 -2.83 -6.10
CA TYR A 12 -63.40 -1.97 -5.36
C TYR A 12 -63.21 -2.56 -3.95
N ARG A 13 -62.03 -3.09 -3.64
CA ARG A 13 -61.64 -3.42 -2.25
C ARG A 13 -61.38 -2.08 -1.55
N ARG A 14 -62.29 -1.61 -0.71
CA ARG A 14 -62.08 -0.49 0.21
C ARG A 14 -61.04 -0.91 1.26
N SER A 15 -59.85 -0.26 1.29
CA SER A 15 -58.87 -0.41 2.35
C SER A 15 -59.40 0.27 3.61
N PHE A 16 -59.59 -0.47 4.70
CA PHE A 16 -60.10 -0.01 5.99
C PHE A 16 -59.14 0.83 6.81
N TYR A 17 -57.94 1.15 6.30
CA TYR A 17 -57.00 1.98 7.01
C TYR A 17 -57.04 3.45 6.54
N SER A 18 -57.29 4.37 7.49
CA SER A 18 -57.25 5.81 7.25
C SER A 18 -55.79 6.25 6.91
N ARG A 19 -55.61 7.35 6.15
CA ARG A 19 -54.28 7.91 5.84
C ARG A 19 -53.41 8.13 7.09
N GLY A 20 -54.03 8.59 8.21
CA GLY A 20 -53.33 8.79 9.48
C GLY A 20 -52.75 7.54 10.10
N THR A 21 -53.41 6.40 9.96
CA THR A 21 -52.90 5.12 10.50
C THR A 21 -51.72 4.57 9.69
N ARG A 22 -51.69 4.84 8.38
CA ARG A 22 -50.54 4.46 7.52
C ARG A 22 -49.30 5.30 7.81
N ILE A 23 -49.48 6.62 8.02
CA ILE A 23 -48.40 7.55 8.40
C ILE A 23 -47.83 7.19 9.77
N LYS A 24 -48.67 6.91 10.79
CA LYS A 24 -48.20 6.49 12.12
C LYS A 24 -47.42 5.16 12.09
N LYS A 25 -47.83 4.17 11.27
CA LYS A 25 -47.08 2.93 11.09
C LYS A 25 -45.76 3.17 10.36
N GLY A 26 -45.73 4.05 9.34
CA GLY A 26 -44.50 4.44 8.64
C GLY A 26 -43.48 5.09 9.57
N ILE A 27 -43.93 6.07 10.38
CA ILE A 27 -43.07 6.72 11.38
C ILE A 27 -42.55 5.70 12.41
N GLY A 28 -43.40 4.79 12.89
CA GLY A 28 -42.99 3.74 13.82
C GLY A 28 -41.90 2.83 13.27
N ILE A 29 -41.99 2.46 11.99
CA ILE A 29 -40.95 1.65 11.32
C ILE A 29 -39.63 2.43 11.19
N VAL A 30 -39.68 3.71 10.81
CA VAL A 30 -38.48 4.55 10.70
C VAL A 30 -37.78 4.71 12.05
N VAL A 31 -38.53 4.97 13.12
CA VAL A 31 -37.98 5.07 14.48
C VAL A 31 -37.36 3.74 14.92
N LEU A 32 -37.98 2.62 14.63
CA LEU A 32 -37.44 1.30 14.94
C LEU A 32 -36.14 1.00 14.19
N VAL A 33 -36.09 1.34 12.89
CA VAL A 33 -34.87 1.18 12.09
C VAL A 33 -33.72 2.06 12.62
N LEU A 34 -34.01 3.32 12.97
CA LEU A 34 -33.00 4.21 13.56
C LEU A 34 -32.53 3.70 14.94
N ALA A 35 -33.43 3.16 15.76
CA ALA A 35 -33.06 2.56 17.04
C ALA A 35 -32.16 1.33 16.87
N VAL A 36 -32.45 0.45 15.89
CA VAL A 36 -31.63 -0.71 15.57
C VAL A 36 -30.27 -0.31 15.05
N LEU A 37 -30.20 0.69 14.15
CA LEU A 37 -28.93 1.22 13.63
C LEU A 37 -28.10 1.87 14.75
N GLY A 38 -28.72 2.62 15.66
CA GLY A 38 -28.05 3.21 16.81
C GLY A 38 -27.51 2.14 17.78
N ALA A 39 -28.29 1.12 18.05
CA ALA A 39 -27.83 -0.02 18.88
C ALA A 39 -26.69 -0.79 18.22
N ALA A 40 -26.77 -1.01 16.91
CA ALA A 40 -25.71 -1.68 16.15
C ALA A 40 -24.41 -0.84 16.14
N TRP A 41 -24.54 0.49 16.02
CA TRP A 41 -23.37 1.38 16.06
C TRP A 41 -22.70 1.42 17.44
N LEU A 42 -23.47 1.38 18.53
CA LEU A 42 -22.95 1.29 19.90
C LEU A 42 -22.33 -0.08 20.22
N ALA A 43 -22.85 -1.17 19.62
CA ALA A 43 -22.34 -2.52 19.84
C ALA A 43 -21.15 -2.88 18.92
N ALA A 44 -20.97 -2.17 17.79
CA ALA A 44 -19.95 -2.49 16.80
C ALA A 44 -18.53 -2.61 17.36
N PRO A 45 -18.01 -1.65 18.19
CA PRO A 45 -16.66 -1.76 18.74
C PRO A 45 -16.49 -3.02 19.61
N HIS A 46 -17.49 -3.33 20.45
CA HIS A 46 -17.42 -4.50 21.33
C HIS A 46 -17.50 -5.84 20.58
N VAL A 47 -18.26 -5.88 19.48
CA VAL A 47 -18.37 -7.07 18.64
C VAL A 47 -17.09 -7.27 17.83
N LEU A 48 -16.50 -6.20 17.33
CA LEU A 48 -15.21 -6.24 16.61
C LEU A 48 -14.08 -6.67 17.54
N ASP A 49 -13.98 -6.10 18.73
CA ASP A 49 -13.01 -6.49 19.75
C ASP A 49 -13.14 -7.96 20.13
N TRP A 50 -14.38 -8.42 20.39
CA TRP A 50 -14.64 -9.82 20.70
C TRP A 50 -14.28 -10.74 19.51
N ALA A 51 -14.62 -10.35 18.30
CA ALA A 51 -14.34 -11.16 17.11
C ALA A 51 -12.83 -11.24 16.81
N THR A 52 -12.10 -10.12 16.94
CA THR A 52 -10.65 -10.10 16.77
C THR A 52 -9.96 -10.91 17.88
N HIS A 53 -10.33 -10.73 19.14
CA HIS A 53 -9.77 -11.50 20.25
C HIS A 53 -10.03 -13.01 20.07
N THR A 54 -11.25 -13.40 19.69
CA THR A 54 -11.60 -14.80 19.45
C THR A 54 -10.86 -15.38 18.25
N TRP A 55 -10.66 -14.58 17.19
CA TRP A 55 -9.87 -14.98 16.01
C TRP A 55 -8.40 -15.23 16.38
N TYR A 56 -7.78 -14.33 17.12
CA TYR A 56 -6.37 -14.47 17.52
C TYR A 56 -6.15 -15.60 18.49
N THR A 57 -7.03 -15.79 19.48
CA THR A 57 -6.89 -16.85 20.48
C THR A 57 -7.27 -18.24 19.95
N VAL A 58 -8.34 -18.35 19.17
CA VAL A 58 -8.87 -19.65 18.71
C VAL A 58 -8.28 -20.08 17.37
N VAL A 59 -8.11 -19.15 16.41
CA VAL A 59 -7.67 -19.50 15.07
C VAL A 59 -6.16 -19.41 14.91
N LYS A 60 -5.51 -18.38 15.50
CA LYS A 60 -4.03 -18.22 15.41
C LYS A 60 -3.28 -18.80 16.62
N ASN A 61 -3.96 -19.37 17.62
CA ASN A 61 -3.35 -19.91 18.83
C ASN A 61 -2.40 -18.90 19.56
N ARG A 62 -2.75 -17.62 19.51
CA ARG A 62 -1.97 -16.53 20.16
C ARG A 62 -2.77 -15.94 21.29
N ASP A 63 -2.18 -15.91 22.47
CA ASP A 63 -2.74 -15.22 23.62
C ASP A 63 -2.14 -13.80 23.70
N LEU A 64 -2.90 -12.82 23.21
CA LEU A 64 -2.46 -11.43 23.13
C LEU A 64 -2.22 -10.78 24.51
N GLU A 65 -2.92 -11.25 25.56
CA GLU A 65 -2.71 -10.74 26.91
C GLU A 65 -1.42 -11.30 27.52
N ALA A 66 -1.15 -12.60 27.30
CA ALA A 66 0.10 -13.22 27.74
C ALA A 66 1.30 -12.65 26.97
N GLU A 67 1.15 -12.38 25.69
CA GLU A 67 2.21 -11.80 24.85
C GLU A 67 2.51 -10.34 25.24
N SER A 68 1.49 -9.53 25.54
CA SER A 68 1.68 -8.16 26.04
C SER A 68 2.29 -8.12 27.44
N ALA A 69 1.90 -9.03 28.32
CA ALA A 69 2.49 -9.16 29.66
C ALA A 69 3.95 -9.63 29.59
N SER A 70 4.30 -10.55 28.70
CA SER A 70 5.69 -11.00 28.52
C SER A 70 6.58 -9.92 27.91
N ARG A 71 6.05 -9.09 26.98
CA ARG A 71 6.77 -7.91 26.44
C ARG A 71 7.00 -6.85 27.51
N ALA A 72 6.01 -6.59 28.38
CA ALA A 72 6.14 -5.65 29.47
C ALA A 72 7.16 -6.13 30.53
N ALA A 73 7.20 -7.44 30.81
CA ALA A 73 8.20 -8.04 31.70
C ALA A 73 9.61 -7.96 31.11
N ALA A 74 9.77 -8.27 29.81
CA ALA A 74 11.05 -8.17 29.12
C ALA A 74 11.58 -6.72 29.05
N SER A 75 10.71 -5.74 28.89
CA SER A 75 11.10 -4.32 28.90
C SER A 75 11.50 -3.83 30.28
N SER A 76 10.93 -4.37 31.38
CA SER A 76 11.32 -4.02 32.74
C SER A 76 12.64 -4.69 33.18
N GLU A 77 12.95 -5.91 32.70
CA GLU A 77 14.24 -6.55 32.91
C GLU A 77 15.37 -5.86 32.13
N ALA A 78 15.10 -5.43 30.87
CA ALA A 78 16.05 -4.65 30.08
C ALA A 78 16.39 -3.29 30.77
N ALA A 79 15.39 -2.62 31.35
CA ALA A 79 15.61 -1.37 32.11
C ALA A 79 16.42 -1.57 33.40
N ALA A 80 16.25 -2.71 34.08
CA ALA A 80 17.02 -3.02 35.31
C ALA A 80 18.47 -3.42 35.00
N SER A 81 18.76 -4.04 33.88
CA SER A 81 20.12 -4.40 33.42
C SER A 81 20.95 -3.18 33.00
N SER A 82 20.31 -2.14 32.48
CA SER A 82 21.01 -0.93 32.01
C SER A 82 21.55 -0.05 33.13
N ALA A 83 21.04 -0.18 34.38
CA ALA A 83 21.45 0.63 35.51
C ALA A 83 22.71 0.13 36.22
N VAL A 84 23.20 -1.05 35.93
CA VAL A 84 24.37 -1.67 36.63
C VAL A 84 25.68 -1.61 35.84
N GLN A 85 25.67 -1.15 34.58
CA GLN A 85 26.82 -1.25 33.66
C GLN A 85 27.51 0.09 33.32
N GLU A 86 27.23 1.17 34.07
CA GLU A 86 27.84 2.50 33.81
C GLU A 86 29.16 2.76 34.59
N ALA A 87 29.80 1.73 35.11
CA ALA A 87 31.08 1.89 35.81
C ALA A 87 32.08 0.77 35.51
N ALA A 88 32.55 0.63 34.28
CA ALA A 88 33.90 0.08 33.94
C ALA A 88 34.18 0.09 32.45
N SER A 89 35.34 0.67 32.08
CA SER A 89 36.17 0.35 30.94
C SER A 89 35.96 1.13 29.63
N SER A 90 36.83 2.13 29.49
CA SER A 90 37.23 2.71 28.21
C SER A 90 38.17 1.73 27.45
N GLN A 91 37.61 0.89 26.59
CA GLN A 91 38.26 0.23 25.45
C GLN A 91 37.37 0.39 24.21
N PRO A 92 37.89 0.64 23.02
CA PRO A 92 37.08 0.66 21.82
C PRO A 92 36.56 -0.77 21.58
N GLU A 93 35.25 -0.93 21.84
CA GLU A 93 34.49 -2.12 21.54
C GLU A 93 34.39 -2.28 20.01
N PRO A 94 34.55 -3.48 19.43
CA PRO A 94 34.32 -3.69 18.03
C PRO A 94 32.87 -3.30 17.72
N GLU A 95 32.68 -2.44 16.73
CA GLU A 95 31.36 -1.96 16.26
C GLU A 95 30.49 -3.20 15.99
N GLN A 96 29.53 -3.44 16.90
CA GLN A 96 28.46 -4.40 16.64
C GLN A 96 27.69 -3.92 15.41
N PRO A 97 27.27 -4.82 14.48
CA PRO A 97 26.42 -4.42 13.37
C PRO A 97 25.21 -3.69 13.93
N LYS A 98 25.01 -2.43 13.55
CA LYS A 98 23.80 -1.69 13.92
C LYS A 98 22.62 -2.49 13.38
N GLU A 99 21.70 -2.92 14.24
CA GLU A 99 20.38 -3.41 13.83
C GLU A 99 19.61 -2.22 13.24
N LEU A 100 19.82 -1.97 11.96
CA LEU A 100 19.19 -0.88 11.20
C LEU A 100 17.94 -1.37 10.47
N ASP A 101 17.77 -2.69 10.38
CA ASP A 101 16.62 -3.30 9.74
C ASP A 101 15.33 -2.99 10.54
N GLY A 102 14.22 -2.78 9.85
CA GLY A 102 12.95 -2.38 10.46
C GLY A 102 12.86 -0.91 10.89
N LYS A 103 13.86 -0.07 10.60
CA LYS A 103 13.84 1.38 10.91
C LYS A 103 13.97 2.23 9.66
N ALA A 104 13.24 3.33 9.61
CA ALA A 104 13.41 4.35 8.59
C ALA A 104 14.63 5.23 8.93
N ILE A 105 15.71 5.09 8.17
CA ILE A 105 16.96 5.82 8.40
C ILE A 105 17.14 6.85 7.28
N THR A 106 17.16 8.12 7.63
CA THR A 106 17.29 9.21 6.66
C THR A 106 18.73 9.49 6.24
N GLY A 107 19.70 9.03 7.02
CA GLY A 107 21.13 9.22 6.74
C GLY A 107 21.79 8.07 5.98
N GLY A 108 21.04 7.00 5.70
CA GLY A 108 21.56 5.85 4.95
C GLY A 108 21.66 6.11 3.45
N SER A 109 22.67 5.53 2.83
CA SER A 109 22.83 5.57 1.37
C SER A 109 22.13 4.39 0.71
N TRP A 110 21.44 4.68 -0.40
CA TRP A 110 20.66 3.73 -1.19
C TRP A 110 21.36 3.43 -2.51
N ALA A 111 21.44 2.16 -2.89
CA ALA A 111 21.88 1.78 -4.22
C ALA A 111 21.04 0.61 -4.76
N ALA A 112 20.62 0.71 -6.01
CA ALA A 112 19.88 -0.33 -6.70
C ALA A 112 20.80 -1.44 -7.20
N VAL A 113 20.25 -2.65 -7.25
CA VAL A 113 20.88 -3.82 -7.84
C VAL A 113 19.97 -4.37 -8.94
N ASP A 114 20.57 -4.65 -10.09
CA ASP A 114 19.85 -5.32 -11.17
C ASP A 114 19.46 -6.73 -10.73
N VAL A 115 18.16 -7.00 -10.72
CA VAL A 115 17.62 -8.31 -10.33
C VAL A 115 18.18 -9.45 -11.16
N SER A 116 18.56 -9.21 -12.41
CA SER A 116 19.18 -10.22 -13.28
C SER A 116 20.56 -10.69 -12.80
N ALA A 117 21.23 -9.88 -11.97
CA ALA A 117 22.51 -10.22 -11.35
C ALA A 117 22.37 -11.10 -10.09
N LEU A 118 21.16 -11.45 -9.65
CA LEU A 118 20.88 -12.12 -8.38
C LEU A 118 20.42 -13.57 -8.57
N ALA A 119 21.05 -14.29 -9.51
CA ALA A 119 20.60 -15.61 -9.94
C ALA A 119 20.90 -16.75 -8.93
N ASP A 120 21.97 -16.62 -8.14
CA ASP A 120 22.40 -17.62 -7.16
C ASP A 120 23.09 -16.98 -5.95
N ASP A 121 23.39 -17.77 -4.93
CA ASP A 121 23.98 -17.30 -3.67
C ASP A 121 25.34 -16.58 -3.89
N ALA A 122 26.13 -17.02 -4.86
CA ALA A 122 27.43 -16.43 -5.13
C ALA A 122 27.30 -15.05 -5.77
N SER A 123 26.40 -14.91 -6.72
CA SER A 123 26.10 -13.62 -7.38
C SER A 123 25.40 -12.65 -6.44
N ILE A 124 24.47 -13.13 -5.58
CA ILE A 124 23.83 -12.30 -4.54
C ILE A 124 24.89 -11.77 -3.58
N ARG A 125 25.81 -12.62 -3.09
CA ARG A 125 26.88 -12.21 -2.19
C ARG A 125 27.84 -11.21 -2.84
N ALA A 126 28.21 -11.42 -4.09
CA ALA A 126 29.06 -10.50 -4.84
C ALA A 126 28.39 -9.12 -5.00
N ALA A 127 27.08 -9.09 -5.28
CA ALA A 127 26.31 -7.85 -5.36
C ALA A 127 26.27 -7.12 -4.01
N ALA A 128 26.01 -7.82 -2.91
CA ALA A 128 26.01 -7.24 -1.57
C ALA A 128 27.38 -6.66 -1.18
N GLN A 129 28.49 -7.36 -1.50
CA GLN A 129 29.83 -6.87 -1.28
C GLN A 129 30.18 -5.65 -2.14
N GLN A 130 29.66 -5.59 -3.37
CA GLN A 130 29.80 -4.41 -4.22
C GLN A 130 29.06 -3.21 -3.63
N LEU A 131 27.81 -3.38 -3.18
CA LEU A 131 27.05 -2.34 -2.47
C LEU A 131 27.82 -1.82 -1.27
N LYS A 132 28.35 -2.70 -0.44
CA LYS A 132 29.16 -2.34 0.73
C LYS A 132 30.43 -1.57 0.35
N ALA A 133 31.11 -1.98 -0.71
CA ALA A 133 32.29 -1.28 -1.23
C ALA A 133 31.96 0.13 -1.75
N GLN A 134 30.72 0.36 -2.21
CA GLN A 134 30.21 1.67 -2.62
C GLN A 134 29.74 2.52 -1.43
N GLY A 135 29.73 1.96 -0.20
CA GLY A 135 29.24 2.62 1.00
C GLY A 135 27.71 2.65 1.10
N ALA A 136 27.00 1.75 0.42
CA ALA A 136 25.56 1.66 0.53
C ALA A 136 25.14 0.99 1.84
N ASP A 137 24.13 1.53 2.51
CA ASP A 137 23.47 0.93 3.66
C ASP A 137 22.29 0.07 3.21
N TYR A 138 21.59 0.50 2.17
CA TYR A 138 20.41 -0.17 1.60
C TYR A 138 20.72 -0.72 0.21
N GLY A 139 20.39 -1.99 0.00
CA GLY A 139 20.39 -2.64 -1.30
C GLY A 139 18.96 -2.74 -1.85
N LEU A 140 18.63 -1.89 -2.82
CA LEU A 140 17.30 -1.84 -3.44
C LEU A 140 17.20 -2.86 -4.57
N VAL A 141 16.22 -3.75 -4.48
CA VAL A 141 15.95 -4.79 -5.50
C VAL A 141 14.56 -4.57 -6.08
N THR A 142 14.46 -4.34 -7.38
CA THR A 142 13.17 -4.23 -8.07
C THR A 142 12.56 -5.60 -8.27
N LEU A 143 11.61 -5.97 -7.41
CA LEU A 143 10.91 -7.25 -7.46
C LEU A 143 9.61 -7.20 -8.26
N LYS A 144 9.06 -6.00 -8.49
CA LYS A 144 7.99 -5.74 -9.47
C LYS A 144 8.25 -4.42 -10.17
N ASP A 145 8.41 -4.48 -11.49
CA ASP A 145 8.71 -3.30 -12.30
C ASP A 145 7.45 -2.59 -12.84
N ALA A 146 7.65 -1.43 -13.47
CA ALA A 146 6.60 -0.62 -14.07
C ALA A 146 6.05 -1.20 -15.41
N ASP A 147 6.69 -2.24 -15.96
CA ASP A 147 6.17 -3.02 -17.08
C ASP A 147 5.26 -4.16 -16.62
N GLY A 148 5.05 -4.27 -15.29
CA GLY A 148 4.18 -5.23 -14.65
C GLY A 148 4.79 -6.60 -14.44
N SER A 149 6.11 -6.76 -14.68
CA SER A 149 6.80 -8.01 -14.45
C SER A 149 7.15 -8.19 -12.98
N ILE A 150 6.86 -9.38 -12.44
CA ILE A 150 7.24 -9.82 -11.09
C ILE A 150 8.41 -10.78 -11.22
N HIS A 151 9.53 -10.44 -10.61
CA HIS A 151 10.81 -11.14 -10.75
C HIS A 151 11.01 -12.28 -9.76
N TYR A 152 9.95 -12.74 -9.11
CA TYR A 152 9.97 -13.89 -8.19
C TYR A 152 8.72 -14.75 -8.34
N ALA A 153 8.74 -15.96 -7.78
CA ALA A 153 7.63 -16.91 -7.85
C ALA A 153 6.52 -16.55 -6.84
N SER A 154 5.79 -15.45 -7.10
CA SER A 154 4.70 -14.98 -6.24
C SER A 154 3.56 -16.00 -6.15
N GLN A 155 2.99 -16.16 -4.94
CA GLN A 155 1.80 -16.96 -4.66
C GLN A 155 0.51 -16.13 -4.65
N VAL A 156 0.61 -14.82 -4.84
CA VAL A 156 -0.56 -13.95 -4.95
C VAL A 156 -1.30 -14.27 -6.25
N ALA A 157 -2.56 -14.70 -6.16
CA ALA A 157 -3.32 -15.22 -7.30
C ALA A 157 -3.42 -14.23 -8.47
N ALA A 158 -3.61 -12.94 -8.17
CA ALA A 158 -3.69 -11.87 -9.18
C ALA A 158 -2.34 -11.60 -9.88
N ALA A 159 -1.22 -12.03 -9.29
CA ALA A 159 0.12 -11.89 -9.85
C ALA A 159 0.48 -12.96 -10.89
N SER A 160 -0.31 -14.02 -11.03
CA SER A 160 0.04 -15.21 -11.81
C SER A 160 0.36 -14.92 -13.30
N GLY A 161 -0.27 -13.89 -13.88
CA GLY A 161 -0.02 -13.46 -15.26
C GLY A 161 1.20 -12.54 -15.43
N SER A 162 1.81 -12.10 -14.33
CA SER A 162 2.86 -11.07 -14.29
C SER A 162 4.24 -11.64 -13.95
N ILE A 163 4.33 -12.95 -13.61
CA ILE A 163 5.59 -13.57 -13.22
C ILE A 163 6.54 -13.63 -14.44
N ALA A 164 7.73 -13.08 -14.28
CA ALA A 164 8.76 -13.07 -15.31
C ALA A 164 9.23 -14.49 -15.66
N GLY A 165 9.75 -14.65 -16.88
CA GLY A 165 10.28 -15.95 -17.33
C GLY A 165 11.52 -16.43 -16.56
N THR A 166 12.27 -15.49 -15.95
CA THR A 166 13.37 -15.76 -15.02
C THR A 166 13.04 -15.12 -13.68
N THR A 167 13.10 -15.90 -12.62
CA THR A 167 12.79 -15.44 -11.27
C THR A 167 14.00 -15.62 -10.34
N VAL A 168 14.06 -14.77 -9.32
CA VAL A 168 15.04 -14.87 -8.22
C VAL A 168 14.35 -15.40 -6.96
N ASP A 169 15.16 -15.70 -5.95
CA ASP A 169 14.67 -16.07 -4.61
C ASP A 169 14.80 -14.86 -3.64
N PRO A 170 13.72 -14.14 -3.35
CA PRO A 170 13.78 -12.96 -2.47
C PRO A 170 14.24 -13.30 -1.05
N ALA A 171 13.86 -14.47 -0.52
CA ALA A 171 14.27 -14.87 0.84
C ALA A 171 15.78 -15.07 0.94
N ARG A 172 16.41 -15.65 -0.10
CA ARG A 172 17.87 -15.78 -0.18
C ARG A 172 18.56 -14.42 -0.33
N ILE A 173 17.99 -13.52 -1.14
CA ILE A 173 18.52 -12.16 -1.31
C ILE A 173 18.49 -11.45 0.05
N ALA A 174 17.37 -11.44 0.73
CA ALA A 174 17.23 -10.77 2.03
C ALA A 174 18.21 -11.33 3.07
N ALA A 175 18.35 -12.66 3.14
CA ALA A 175 19.27 -13.30 4.08
C ALA A 175 20.74 -12.94 3.80
N ILE A 176 21.20 -13.07 2.54
CA ILE A 176 22.61 -12.83 2.18
C ILE A 176 22.96 -11.34 2.29
N PHE A 177 22.04 -10.43 1.93
CA PHE A 177 22.27 -8.99 2.11
C PHE A 177 22.53 -8.66 3.58
N ARG A 178 21.71 -9.20 4.51
CA ARG A 178 21.93 -9.03 5.95
C ARG A 178 23.24 -9.63 6.45
N GLU A 179 23.61 -10.84 5.97
CA GLU A 179 24.89 -11.47 6.29
C GLU A 179 26.07 -10.55 5.92
N GLU A 180 26.00 -9.84 4.80
CA GLU A 180 27.02 -8.91 4.34
C GLU A 180 26.91 -7.50 4.97
N GLY A 181 25.88 -7.26 5.79
CA GLY A 181 25.64 -6.00 6.47
C GLY A 181 24.94 -4.94 5.61
N ILE A 182 24.20 -5.35 4.58
CA ILE A 182 23.34 -4.52 3.74
C ILE A 182 21.89 -4.72 4.16
N ILE A 183 21.12 -3.64 4.30
CA ILE A 183 19.69 -3.68 4.58
C ILE A 183 18.96 -3.99 3.26
N PRO A 184 18.23 -5.11 3.16
CA PRO A 184 17.50 -5.44 1.94
C PRO A 184 16.26 -4.57 1.82
N ALA A 185 16.05 -3.93 0.68
CA ALA A 185 14.88 -3.16 0.35
C ALA A 185 14.23 -3.67 -0.94
N ALA A 186 12.93 -3.96 -0.89
CA ALA A 186 12.16 -4.41 -2.04
C ALA A 186 11.48 -3.22 -2.73
N GLN A 187 11.63 -3.09 -4.05
CA GLN A 187 10.89 -2.10 -4.83
C GLN A 187 9.75 -2.76 -5.60
N LEU A 188 8.56 -2.16 -5.49
CA LEU A 188 7.34 -2.58 -6.17
C LEU A 188 6.70 -1.39 -6.91
N ALA A 189 6.43 -1.55 -8.20
CA ALA A 189 5.54 -0.66 -8.92
C ALA A 189 4.08 -0.97 -8.54
N ALA A 190 3.37 0.02 -7.99
CA ALA A 190 2.01 -0.18 -7.48
C ALA A 190 0.97 -0.23 -8.63
N PHE A 191 0.54 0.92 -9.14
CA PHE A 191 -0.55 1.02 -10.11
C PHE A 191 -0.08 1.17 -11.57
N THR A 192 1.20 1.46 -11.80
CA THR A 192 1.82 1.40 -13.13
C THR A 192 2.09 -0.07 -13.50
N ASP A 193 1.02 -0.79 -13.81
CA ASP A 193 1.04 -2.23 -14.10
C ASP A 193 0.18 -2.54 -15.32
N PRO A 194 0.78 -2.72 -16.47
CA PRO A 194 0.04 -3.01 -17.68
C PRO A 194 -0.40 -4.48 -17.84
N VAL A 195 -0.03 -5.38 -16.92
CA VAL A 195 -0.22 -6.83 -17.07
C VAL A 195 -1.30 -7.37 -16.13
N SER A 196 -1.23 -7.08 -14.83
CA SER A 196 -2.11 -7.70 -13.83
C SER A 196 -3.60 -7.43 -14.07
N GLY A 197 -3.94 -6.27 -14.66
CA GLY A 197 -5.31 -5.94 -15.06
C GLY A 197 -5.90 -6.87 -16.15
N TYR A 198 -5.09 -7.64 -16.87
CA TYR A 198 -5.58 -8.69 -17.77
C TYR A 198 -5.90 -9.98 -17.03
N THR A 199 -5.23 -10.26 -15.92
CA THR A 199 -5.50 -11.40 -15.05
C THR A 199 -6.77 -11.18 -14.24
N ASP A 200 -6.88 -10.01 -13.61
CA ASP A 200 -8.09 -9.57 -12.89
C ASP A 200 -8.51 -8.17 -13.32
N ARG A 201 -9.55 -8.12 -14.14
CA ARG A 201 -10.07 -6.86 -14.69
C ARG A 201 -10.68 -5.94 -13.66
N SER A 202 -11.10 -6.46 -12.50
CA SER A 202 -11.65 -5.64 -11.42
C SER A 202 -10.63 -4.66 -10.84
N MET A 203 -9.33 -4.91 -11.08
CA MET A 203 -8.23 -4.06 -10.64
C MET A 203 -7.89 -2.93 -11.61
N ALA A 204 -8.44 -2.92 -12.84
CA ALA A 204 -7.94 -2.06 -13.90
C ALA A 204 -8.84 -0.86 -14.19
N VAL A 205 -8.23 0.20 -14.75
CA VAL A 205 -8.98 1.31 -15.34
C VAL A 205 -9.67 0.83 -16.61
N HIS A 206 -10.99 1.09 -16.75
CA HIS A 206 -11.79 0.68 -17.91
C HIS A 206 -12.02 1.83 -18.89
N TYR A 207 -12.32 1.45 -20.12
CA TYR A 207 -12.72 2.36 -21.20
C TYR A 207 -14.24 2.33 -21.46
N SER A 208 -14.81 1.12 -21.51
CA SER A 208 -16.23 0.88 -21.73
C SER A 208 -16.58 -0.51 -21.19
N GLY A 209 -17.31 -0.54 -20.10
CA GLY A 209 -17.69 -1.80 -19.44
C GLY A 209 -16.47 -2.60 -18.99
N THR A 210 -16.16 -3.71 -19.68
CA THR A 210 -15.05 -4.60 -19.34
C THR A 210 -13.78 -4.38 -20.18
N GLN A 211 -13.76 -3.40 -21.09
CA GLN A 211 -12.58 -3.12 -21.91
C GLN A 211 -11.58 -2.29 -21.09
N LEU A 212 -10.32 -2.70 -21.11
CA LEU A 212 -9.26 -1.97 -20.43
C LEU A 212 -9.00 -0.63 -21.13
N TRP A 213 -8.86 0.41 -20.34
CA TRP A 213 -8.38 1.70 -20.82
C TRP A 213 -6.87 1.62 -21.06
N LEU A 214 -6.42 2.22 -22.18
CA LEU A 214 -5.01 2.33 -22.51
C LEU A 214 -4.59 3.80 -22.54
N ASP A 215 -3.40 4.09 -22.09
CA ASP A 215 -2.82 5.44 -22.04
C ASP A 215 -2.40 5.98 -23.44
N ASN A 216 -2.61 5.19 -24.50
CA ASN A 216 -2.45 5.58 -25.89
C ASN A 216 -3.62 5.08 -26.73
N VAL A 217 -3.66 5.45 -28.00
CA VAL A 217 -4.76 5.13 -28.93
C VAL A 217 -4.96 3.63 -29.15
N SER A 218 -3.93 2.80 -28.96
CA SER A 218 -4.01 1.34 -29.04
C SER A 218 -2.75 0.68 -28.46
N ALA A 219 -2.82 -0.61 -28.13
CA ALA A 219 -1.66 -1.39 -27.74
C ALA A 219 -0.56 -1.43 -28.82
N LYS A 220 -0.93 -1.42 -30.12
CA LYS A 220 0.02 -1.35 -31.24
C LYS A 220 0.77 -0.02 -31.29
N ALA A 221 0.20 1.04 -30.74
CA ALA A 221 0.83 2.36 -30.61
C ALA A 221 1.58 2.51 -29.28
N GLY A 222 1.83 1.41 -28.57
CA GLY A 222 2.51 1.40 -27.27
C GLY A 222 1.63 1.73 -26.08
N GLY A 223 0.29 1.71 -26.24
CA GLY A 223 -0.64 1.95 -25.13
C GLY A 223 -0.59 0.84 -24.09
N LYS A 224 -0.44 1.22 -22.84
CA LYS A 224 -0.40 0.35 -21.67
C LYS A 224 -1.69 0.51 -20.86
N SER A 225 -2.18 -0.59 -20.30
CA SER A 225 -3.25 -0.55 -19.29
C SER A 225 -2.67 -0.12 -17.93
N TRP A 226 -3.56 0.25 -17.01
CA TRP A 226 -3.21 0.72 -15.68
C TRP A 226 -4.10 0.03 -14.66
N LEU A 227 -3.57 -0.24 -13.48
CA LEU A 227 -4.42 -0.56 -12.36
C LEU A 227 -5.15 0.71 -11.90
N ASP A 228 -6.33 0.52 -11.34
CA ASP A 228 -7.19 1.59 -10.85
C ASP A 228 -6.93 1.82 -9.36
N PRO A 229 -6.31 2.95 -8.97
CA PRO A 229 -6.08 3.25 -7.55
C PRO A 229 -7.38 3.34 -6.73
N SER A 230 -8.51 3.57 -7.39
CA SER A 230 -9.81 3.61 -6.69
C SER A 230 -10.49 2.24 -6.54
N ALA A 231 -9.89 1.17 -7.06
CA ALA A 231 -10.41 -0.18 -6.94
C ALA A 231 -9.82 -0.89 -5.71
N ALA A 232 -10.68 -1.28 -4.78
CA ALA A 232 -10.26 -1.98 -3.56
C ALA A 232 -9.45 -3.26 -3.86
N SER A 233 -9.75 -3.96 -4.96
CA SER A 233 -9.00 -5.14 -5.40
C SER A 233 -7.56 -4.80 -5.82
N ALA A 234 -7.32 -3.63 -6.45
CA ALA A 234 -5.98 -3.19 -6.80
C ALA A 234 -5.16 -2.79 -5.56
N VAL A 235 -5.77 -2.08 -4.63
CA VAL A 235 -5.15 -1.70 -3.35
C VAL A 235 -4.80 -2.94 -2.52
N GLN A 236 -5.70 -3.91 -2.46
CA GLN A 236 -5.46 -5.20 -1.80
C GLN A 236 -4.33 -5.97 -2.46
N TYR A 237 -4.31 -6.06 -3.80
CA TYR A 237 -3.26 -6.74 -4.55
C TYR A 237 -1.86 -6.21 -4.23
N VAL A 238 -1.68 -4.88 -4.20
CA VAL A 238 -0.40 -4.27 -3.80
C VAL A 238 -0.07 -4.63 -2.35
N GLY A 239 -1.03 -4.55 -1.44
CA GLY A 239 -0.86 -4.95 -0.04
C GLY A 239 -0.48 -6.42 0.12
N ASP A 240 -1.05 -7.32 -0.67
CA ASP A 240 -0.74 -8.76 -0.61
C ASP A 240 0.69 -9.06 -1.10
N LEU A 241 1.19 -8.32 -2.11
CA LEU A 241 2.59 -8.41 -2.53
C LEU A 241 3.56 -7.90 -1.44
N ILE A 242 3.21 -6.81 -0.74
CA ILE A 242 4.01 -6.31 0.40
C ILE A 242 4.06 -7.37 1.50
N GLU A 243 2.92 -7.96 1.87
CA GLU A 243 2.85 -9.00 2.90
C GLU A 243 3.68 -10.24 2.52
N GLU A 244 3.60 -10.65 1.26
CA GLU A 244 4.37 -11.78 0.74
C GLU A 244 5.88 -11.53 0.87
N LEU A 245 6.38 -10.35 0.47
CA LEU A 245 7.79 -9.98 0.57
C LEU A 245 8.24 -9.81 2.03
N HIS A 246 7.38 -9.28 2.89
CA HIS A 246 7.65 -9.26 4.34
C HIS A 246 7.84 -10.68 4.89
N GLY A 247 6.99 -11.63 4.50
CA GLY A 247 7.15 -13.04 4.83
C GLY A 247 8.44 -13.67 4.31
N MET A 248 9.04 -13.12 3.26
CA MET A 248 10.35 -13.50 2.69
C MET A 248 11.52 -12.73 3.31
N GLY A 249 11.25 -11.85 4.30
CA GLY A 249 12.27 -11.18 5.08
C GLY A 249 12.56 -9.73 4.67
N PHE A 250 11.78 -9.07 3.83
CA PHE A 250 11.94 -7.66 3.55
C PHE A 250 11.14 -6.83 4.55
N GLU A 251 11.84 -6.06 5.39
CA GLU A 251 11.23 -5.09 6.31
C GLU A 251 11.20 -3.68 5.73
N GLN A 252 11.92 -3.45 4.61
CA GLN A 252 11.92 -2.19 3.87
C GLN A 252 11.27 -2.42 2.52
N VAL A 253 10.15 -1.72 2.25
CA VAL A 253 9.45 -1.81 0.97
C VAL A 253 9.27 -0.41 0.39
N VAL A 254 9.69 -0.25 -0.85
CA VAL A 254 9.57 1.00 -1.61
C VAL A 254 8.49 0.85 -2.66
N LEU A 255 7.44 1.65 -2.58
CA LEU A 255 6.42 1.73 -3.61
C LEU A 255 6.72 2.85 -4.59
N THR A 256 6.76 2.50 -5.88
CA THR A 256 6.78 3.43 -7.02
C THR A 256 5.44 3.42 -7.73
N GLY A 257 5.15 4.42 -8.55
CA GLY A 257 3.92 4.43 -9.36
C GLY A 257 2.62 4.41 -8.54
N VAL A 258 2.62 4.93 -7.30
CA VAL A 258 1.41 5.14 -6.51
C VAL A 258 0.73 6.40 -7.04
N GLN A 259 0.08 6.25 -8.19
CA GLN A 259 -0.51 7.35 -8.94
C GLN A 259 -1.61 6.86 -9.88
N PHE A 260 -2.47 7.76 -10.29
CA PHE A 260 -3.38 7.57 -11.43
C PHE A 260 -2.64 7.74 -12.77
N PRO A 261 -3.24 7.34 -13.91
CA PRO A 261 -2.74 7.71 -15.23
C PRO A 261 -2.53 9.23 -15.34
N ASN A 262 -1.47 9.64 -16.05
CA ASN A 262 -1.01 11.04 -16.15
C ASN A 262 -1.98 12.01 -16.83
N ILE A 263 -3.16 11.53 -17.26
CA ILE A 263 -4.18 12.35 -17.92
C ILE A 263 -5.56 12.04 -17.33
N ILE A 264 -6.44 13.05 -17.33
CA ILE A 264 -7.86 12.91 -17.02
C ILE A 264 -8.64 12.97 -18.32
N THR A 265 -9.35 11.89 -18.68
CA THR A 265 -10.20 11.83 -19.87
C THR A 265 -11.61 11.35 -19.55
N ARG A 266 -12.57 11.73 -20.40
CA ARG A 266 -13.96 11.24 -20.28
C ARG A 266 -14.08 9.73 -20.53
N LYS A 267 -13.08 9.14 -21.16
CA LYS A 267 -13.08 7.72 -21.57
C LYS A 267 -12.56 6.79 -20.50
N GLN A 268 -12.00 7.32 -19.41
CA GLN A 268 -11.60 6.52 -18.25
C GLN A 268 -12.82 6.23 -17.38
N GLU A 269 -12.99 4.98 -17.00
CA GLU A 269 -13.97 4.52 -16.04
C GLU A 269 -13.21 3.95 -14.83
N PHE A 270 -13.35 4.60 -13.70
CA PHE A 270 -12.75 4.23 -12.42
C PHE A 270 -13.81 3.61 -11.52
N ALA A 271 -13.40 2.77 -10.59
CA ALA A 271 -14.26 2.17 -9.57
C ALA A 271 -14.93 3.24 -8.69
N ALA A 272 -14.21 4.32 -8.36
CA ALA A 272 -14.77 5.48 -7.69
C ALA A 272 -14.80 6.73 -8.59
N ALA A 273 -15.86 7.51 -8.48
CA ALA A 273 -16.05 8.74 -9.28
C ALA A 273 -14.93 9.77 -9.05
N GLY A 274 -14.30 9.78 -7.85
CA GLY A 274 -13.17 10.66 -7.51
C GLY A 274 -11.96 10.52 -8.45
N GLY A 275 -11.77 9.37 -9.08
CA GLY A 275 -10.69 9.17 -10.07
C GLY A 275 -10.76 10.09 -11.30
N LYS A 276 -11.89 10.78 -11.51
CA LYS A 276 -12.11 11.72 -12.63
C LYS A 276 -11.78 13.19 -12.31
N SER A 277 -11.29 13.50 -11.13
CA SER A 277 -10.91 14.87 -10.73
C SER A 277 -9.59 14.86 -9.96
N GLN A 278 -8.83 15.94 -10.01
CA GLN A 278 -7.59 16.06 -9.26
C GLN A 278 -7.82 15.91 -7.75
N GLU A 279 -8.76 16.66 -7.18
CA GLU A 279 -9.08 16.58 -5.76
C GLU A 279 -9.48 15.16 -5.32
N GLY A 280 -10.30 14.47 -6.12
CA GLY A 280 -10.70 13.10 -5.83
C GLY A 280 -9.54 12.11 -5.93
N ARG A 281 -8.61 12.29 -6.88
CA ARG A 281 -7.41 11.47 -7.00
C ARG A 281 -6.51 11.59 -5.78
N ALA A 282 -6.24 12.81 -5.33
CA ALA A 282 -5.44 13.05 -4.13
C ALA A 282 -6.07 12.38 -2.89
N ALA A 283 -7.38 12.51 -2.70
CA ALA A 283 -8.09 11.90 -1.58
C ALA A 283 -8.05 10.35 -1.62
N LEU A 284 -8.18 9.75 -2.81
CA LEU A 284 -8.11 8.29 -2.99
C LEU A 284 -6.71 7.77 -2.71
N LEU A 285 -5.67 8.39 -3.29
CA LEU A 285 -4.28 7.98 -3.03
C LEU A 285 -3.89 8.13 -1.56
N ALA A 286 -4.33 9.20 -0.89
CA ALA A 286 -4.11 9.36 0.55
C ALA A 286 -4.79 8.25 1.37
N ALA A 287 -5.98 7.81 0.97
CA ALA A 287 -6.68 6.71 1.62
C ALA A 287 -5.95 5.36 1.41
N ASP A 288 -5.43 5.10 0.21
CA ASP A 288 -4.66 3.90 -0.10
C ASP A 288 -3.37 3.84 0.72
N ILE A 289 -2.61 4.96 0.75
CA ILE A 289 -1.38 5.09 1.54
C ILE A 289 -1.68 4.84 3.02
N SER A 290 -2.73 5.46 3.56
CA SER A 290 -3.17 5.26 4.95
C SER A 290 -3.54 3.80 5.23
N THR A 291 -4.21 3.13 4.28
CA THR A 291 -4.58 1.72 4.39
C THR A 291 -3.36 0.81 4.49
N TRP A 292 -2.35 1.00 3.64
CA TRP A 292 -1.12 0.22 3.71
C TRP A 292 -0.29 0.54 4.95
N GLN A 293 -0.16 1.82 5.32
CA GLN A 293 0.54 2.21 6.55
C GLN A 293 -0.09 1.56 7.79
N ALA A 294 -1.44 1.55 7.87
CA ALA A 294 -2.13 0.90 8.98
C ALA A 294 -2.00 -0.64 8.96
N ARG A 295 -2.03 -1.27 7.76
CA ARG A 295 -1.87 -2.73 7.63
C ARG A 295 -0.49 -3.21 8.08
N PHE A 296 0.54 -2.42 7.86
CA PHE A 296 1.94 -2.81 8.08
C PHE A 296 2.62 -2.06 9.23
N ASP A 297 1.85 -1.35 10.06
CA ASP A 297 2.38 -0.62 11.20
C ASP A 297 3.22 -1.53 12.12
N GLY A 298 4.45 -1.11 12.40
CA GLY A 298 5.41 -1.83 13.23
C GLY A 298 6.00 -3.11 12.61
N SER A 299 5.64 -3.47 11.37
CA SER A 299 6.15 -4.68 10.69
C SER A 299 6.94 -4.38 9.42
N VAL A 300 6.53 -3.39 8.64
CA VAL A 300 7.23 -2.97 7.42
C VAL A 300 7.43 -1.46 7.45
N VAL A 301 8.65 -1.02 7.13
CA VAL A 301 8.93 0.38 6.84
C VAL A 301 8.55 0.64 5.38
N LEU A 302 7.40 1.26 5.20
CA LEU A 302 6.87 1.57 3.88
C LEU A 302 7.37 2.93 3.40
N TRP A 303 8.07 2.95 2.28
CA TRP A 303 8.55 4.13 1.59
C TRP A 303 7.74 4.37 0.32
N LEU A 304 7.45 5.62 0.02
CA LEU A 304 6.91 6.01 -1.28
C LEU A 304 7.96 6.80 -2.04
N SER A 305 8.13 6.49 -3.34
CA SER A 305 9.14 7.15 -4.16
C SER A 305 8.51 7.96 -5.27
N TYR A 306 8.91 9.25 -5.35
CA TYR A 306 8.47 10.18 -6.37
C TYR A 306 9.61 11.06 -6.90
N PRO A 307 9.57 11.46 -8.19
CA PRO A 307 10.44 12.53 -8.70
C PRO A 307 10.24 13.84 -7.94
N ALA A 308 11.31 14.61 -7.76
CA ALA A 308 11.27 15.86 -7.00
C ALA A 308 10.17 16.83 -7.48
N GLN A 309 9.92 16.92 -8.77
CA GLN A 309 8.87 17.78 -9.33
C GLN A 309 7.47 17.35 -8.85
N GLN A 310 7.19 16.06 -8.75
CA GLN A 310 5.90 15.57 -8.25
C GLN A 310 5.73 15.78 -6.74
N CYS A 311 6.84 15.96 -6.02
CA CYS A 311 6.78 16.22 -4.58
C CYS A 311 6.25 17.62 -4.27
N THR A 312 6.52 18.61 -5.14
CA THR A 312 6.17 20.01 -4.94
C THR A 312 5.01 20.49 -5.79
N ASP A 313 4.80 19.87 -6.96
CA ASP A 313 3.81 20.31 -7.94
C ASP A 313 2.62 19.35 -7.99
N ALA A 314 1.41 19.92 -8.02
CA ALA A 314 0.21 19.15 -8.29
C ALA A 314 0.19 18.71 -9.76
N SER A 315 -0.28 17.48 -10.01
CA SER A 315 -0.38 16.89 -11.35
C SER A 315 -1.71 16.16 -11.53
N ASP A 316 -2.08 15.89 -12.78
CA ASP A 316 -3.23 15.01 -13.05
C ASP A 316 -3.04 13.60 -12.49
N ALA A 317 -1.81 13.14 -12.35
CA ALA A 317 -1.52 11.82 -11.82
C ALA A 317 -1.78 11.69 -10.32
N LEU A 318 -1.48 12.73 -9.54
CA LEU A 318 -1.57 12.72 -8.08
C LEU A 318 -2.73 13.54 -7.53
N GLY A 319 -3.15 14.56 -8.28
CA GLY A 319 -4.18 15.50 -7.85
C GLY A 319 -3.71 16.56 -6.86
N ALA A 320 -2.55 16.35 -6.23
CA ALA A 320 -1.87 17.24 -5.28
C ALA A 320 -0.35 16.98 -5.32
N PRO A 321 0.47 17.82 -4.68
CA PRO A 321 1.89 17.50 -4.44
C PRO A 321 2.02 16.22 -3.63
N ALA A 322 2.98 15.33 -4.00
CA ALA A 322 3.11 14.03 -3.34
C ALA A 322 3.32 14.15 -1.82
N VAL A 323 4.05 15.16 -1.34
CA VAL A 323 4.27 15.39 0.10
C VAL A 323 2.96 15.51 0.91
N SER A 324 1.86 15.95 0.27
CA SER A 324 0.56 16.16 0.93
C SER A 324 -0.33 14.91 0.97
N LEU A 325 0.13 13.76 0.44
CA LEU A 325 -0.66 12.52 0.39
C LEU A 325 -0.64 11.70 1.70
N GLY A 326 -0.02 12.21 2.78
CA GLY A 326 -0.08 11.59 4.12
C GLY A 326 0.88 10.42 4.34
N MET A 327 1.94 10.30 3.53
CA MET A 327 2.97 9.28 3.73
C MET A 327 3.89 9.61 4.91
N HIS A 328 4.37 8.56 5.60
CA HIS A 328 5.36 8.73 6.67
C HIS A 328 6.79 8.84 6.14
N ASN A 329 7.15 8.05 5.13
CA ASN A 329 8.49 7.97 4.60
C ASN A 329 8.49 8.24 3.10
N LEU A 330 9.32 9.17 2.65
CA LEU A 330 9.40 9.63 1.28
C LEU A 330 10.83 9.50 0.75
N ILE A 331 10.95 8.86 -0.41
CA ILE A 331 12.16 8.89 -1.22
C ILE A 331 11.92 9.83 -2.40
N VAL A 332 12.76 10.82 -2.53
CA VAL A 332 12.73 11.79 -3.63
C VAL A 332 13.83 11.46 -4.61
N THR A 333 13.49 11.19 -5.86
CA THR A 333 14.47 10.96 -6.91
C THR A 333 14.74 12.23 -7.69
N ALA A 334 16.03 12.63 -7.79
CA ALA A 334 16.46 13.79 -8.54
C ALA A 334 17.94 13.70 -8.91
N ASP A 335 18.30 13.97 -10.15
CA ASP A 335 19.70 14.01 -10.59
C ASP A 335 20.42 15.28 -10.13
N THR A 336 19.70 16.39 -10.09
CA THR A 336 20.22 17.68 -9.62
C THR A 336 19.15 18.39 -8.79
N LEU A 337 19.47 18.64 -7.52
CA LEU A 337 18.71 19.52 -6.65
C LEU A 337 19.68 20.52 -6.03
N ASP A 338 19.50 21.78 -6.30
CA ASP A 338 20.28 22.83 -5.62
C ASP A 338 19.89 22.91 -4.13
N ALA A 339 20.70 23.59 -3.33
CA ALA A 339 20.51 23.69 -1.88
C ALA A 339 19.18 24.38 -1.52
N ALA A 340 18.70 25.33 -2.31
CA ALA A 340 17.46 26.07 -2.07
C ALA A 340 16.25 25.18 -2.33
N ALA A 341 16.20 24.45 -3.46
CA ALA A 341 15.16 23.52 -3.81
C ALA A 341 15.09 22.35 -2.82
N ARG A 342 16.25 21.84 -2.37
CA ARG A 342 16.33 20.81 -1.31
C ARG A 342 15.75 21.31 0.00
N GLY A 343 16.10 22.52 0.44
CA GLY A 343 15.58 23.12 1.66
C GLY A 343 14.08 23.35 1.59
N GLN A 344 13.57 23.85 0.46
CA GLN A 344 12.13 24.04 0.25
C GLN A 344 11.35 22.72 0.27
N LEU A 345 11.87 21.69 -0.39
CA LEU A 345 11.27 20.35 -0.38
C LEU A 345 11.19 19.77 1.04
N GLN A 346 12.29 19.83 1.79
CA GLN A 346 12.34 19.35 3.17
C GLN A 346 11.37 20.11 4.06
N GLN A 347 11.25 21.42 3.91
CA GLN A 347 10.30 22.24 4.63
C GLN A 347 8.86 21.83 4.28
N SER A 348 8.51 21.74 2.99
CA SER A 348 7.16 21.35 2.56
C SER A 348 6.78 19.94 3.04
N ALA A 349 7.71 19.00 3.04
CA ALA A 349 7.50 17.65 3.55
C ALA A 349 7.27 17.67 5.07
N ALA A 350 8.04 18.44 5.83
CA ALA A 350 7.86 18.57 7.28
C ALA A 350 6.52 19.23 7.63
N GLU A 351 6.12 20.29 6.91
CA GLU A 351 4.82 20.94 7.07
C GLU A 351 3.64 20.00 6.77
N ALA A 352 3.83 19.09 5.81
CA ALA A 352 2.85 18.06 5.45
C ALA A 352 2.85 16.85 6.40
N GLY A 353 3.76 16.77 7.38
CA GLY A 353 3.84 15.68 8.36
C GLY A 353 4.62 14.45 7.89
N VAL A 354 5.38 14.54 6.81
CA VAL A 354 6.31 13.48 6.38
C VAL A 354 7.43 13.35 7.42
N GLN A 355 7.60 12.17 7.99
CA GLN A 355 8.54 11.95 9.09
C GLN A 355 9.98 11.79 8.61
N ASN A 356 10.16 11.07 7.50
CA ASN A 356 11.47 10.75 6.95
C ASN A 356 11.53 11.10 5.46
N VAL A 357 12.53 11.88 5.06
CA VAL A 357 12.77 12.24 3.67
C VAL A 357 14.19 11.85 3.29
N VAL A 358 14.33 11.03 2.25
CA VAL A 358 15.60 10.65 1.64
C VAL A 358 15.63 11.22 0.21
N ILE A 359 16.76 11.78 -0.20
CA ILE A 359 16.94 12.29 -1.57
C ILE A 359 18.03 11.46 -2.23
N CYS A 360 17.67 10.74 -3.29
CA CYS A 360 18.54 9.87 -4.06
C CYS A 360 18.71 10.40 -5.50
N SER A 361 19.84 10.08 -6.14
CA SER A 361 19.94 10.26 -7.59
C SER A 361 19.02 9.26 -8.32
N THR A 362 18.58 9.63 -9.52
CA THR A 362 17.76 8.74 -10.34
C THR A 362 18.50 7.42 -10.67
N GLU A 363 19.82 7.52 -10.92
CA GLU A 363 20.67 6.35 -11.19
C GLU A 363 20.76 5.39 -9.98
N SER A 364 20.75 5.90 -8.75
CA SER A 364 20.78 5.07 -7.55
C SER A 364 19.47 4.31 -7.30
N PHE A 365 18.45 4.57 -8.13
CA PHE A 365 17.10 4.07 -7.97
C PHE A 365 16.58 3.31 -9.21
N GLN A 366 17.39 3.14 -10.23
CA GLN A 366 17.15 2.33 -11.43
C GLN A 366 18.07 1.12 -11.43
#